data_3f668c88c6995d540ad01f8003f60f4c
#
_entry.id   3f668c88c6995d540ad01f8003f60f4c
#
_cell.length_a   1.000
_cell.length_b   1.000
_cell.length_c   1.000
_cell.angle_alpha   90.00
_cell.angle_beta   90.00
_cell.angle_gamma   90.00
#
_symmetry.space_group_name_H-M   'P 1'
#
loop_
_entity.id
_entity.type
_entity.pdbx_description
1 polymer ?
#
loop_
_entity_poly.entity_id
_entity_poly.type
_entity_poly.pdbx_seq_one_letter_code
_entity_poly.pdbx_strand_id
1 'polypeptide(L)'
;DTLVESPVVSKWVDKSLKFMKDESEKKGLPFVPIKLIPDYNNTFWVNLIGRGYPFPRMKYRWCTDRLKIQPVNNFIKNKIAEHGEIILVLGTRKQESSRRNRTMTNLEKKRVRELLSPNPTLANELVFSPMEDWTDDDVWSFLLQYKNPWNYSNMDLMTMYRGATADNECPLQIDKSTPTCGKSRFGCWVCTMVEKDKSMEAMIFNDQEKEWMST
;
A
#
# COMPACT_ATOMS: atom_id res chain seq x y z
N ASP A 1 5.03 3.88 -6.28
CA ASP A 1 4.80 3.05 -7.48
C ASP A 1 6.08 2.27 -7.79
N THR A 2 5.96 0.98 -8.00
CA THR A 2 7.09 0.09 -8.30
C THR A 2 7.43 0.06 -9.80
N LEU A 3 6.65 0.72 -10.63
CA LEU A 3 6.67 0.70 -12.11
C LEU A 3 6.29 -0.68 -12.71
N VAL A 4 5.90 -1.62 -11.86
CA VAL A 4 5.35 -2.96 -12.20
C VAL A 4 4.11 -3.27 -11.35
N GLU A 5 3.40 -2.24 -10.90
CA GLU A 5 2.11 -2.40 -10.20
C GLU A 5 1.03 -2.92 -11.16
N SER A 6 -0.03 -3.50 -10.60
CA SER A 6 -1.25 -3.77 -11.37
C SER A 6 -1.70 -2.52 -12.13
N PRO A 7 -1.98 -2.60 -13.44
CA PRO A 7 -2.38 -1.43 -14.25
C PRO A 7 -3.60 -0.69 -13.70
N VAL A 8 -4.54 -1.41 -13.09
CA VAL A 8 -5.73 -0.81 -12.47
C VAL A 8 -5.33 0.02 -11.25
N VAL A 9 -4.49 -0.56 -10.37
CA VAL A 9 -3.99 0.15 -9.17
C VAL A 9 -3.17 1.37 -9.57
N SER A 10 -2.29 1.26 -10.57
CA SER A 10 -1.49 2.39 -11.07
C SER A 10 -2.37 3.53 -11.58
N LYS A 11 -3.39 3.22 -12.40
CA LYS A 11 -4.37 4.22 -12.86
C LYS A 11 -5.13 4.90 -11.72
N TRP A 12 -5.52 4.13 -10.69
CA TRP A 12 -6.20 4.68 -9.53
C TRP A 12 -5.31 5.65 -8.75
N VAL A 13 -4.05 5.28 -8.55
CA VAL A 13 -3.07 6.15 -7.90
C VAL A 13 -2.89 7.45 -8.68
N ASP A 14 -2.69 7.38 -9.99
CA ASP A 14 -2.47 8.57 -10.83
C ASP A 14 -3.68 9.52 -10.81
N LYS A 15 -4.88 8.97 -10.94
CA LYS A 15 -6.11 9.77 -10.83
C LYS A 15 -6.28 10.39 -9.45
N SER A 16 -6.02 9.63 -8.39
CA SER A 16 -6.13 10.12 -7.01
C SER A 16 -5.15 11.25 -6.74
N LEU A 17 -3.88 11.08 -7.14
CA LEU A 17 -2.86 12.13 -6.99
C LEU A 17 -3.21 13.38 -7.77
N LYS A 18 -3.72 13.24 -9.01
CA LYS A 18 -4.20 14.37 -9.80
C LYS A 18 -5.34 15.10 -9.08
N PHE A 19 -6.35 14.38 -8.63
CA PHE A 19 -7.48 14.98 -7.92
C PHE A 19 -7.02 15.69 -6.64
N MET A 20 -6.13 15.07 -5.86
CA MET A 20 -5.54 15.68 -4.68
C MET A 20 -4.82 16.99 -5.03
N LYS A 21 -4.06 17.02 -6.11
CA LYS A 21 -3.37 18.22 -6.57
C LYS A 21 -4.36 19.33 -6.93
N ASP A 22 -5.34 19.01 -7.76
CA ASP A 22 -6.34 19.96 -8.23
C ASP A 22 -7.15 20.56 -7.04
N GLU A 23 -7.55 19.73 -6.07
CA GLU A 23 -8.26 20.18 -4.86
C GLU A 23 -7.36 20.96 -3.89
N SER A 24 -6.09 20.59 -3.75
CA SER A 24 -5.11 21.33 -2.96
C SER A 24 -4.94 22.75 -3.49
N GLU A 25 -4.74 22.90 -4.79
CA GLU A 25 -4.59 24.21 -5.46
C GLU A 25 -5.90 25.02 -5.36
N LYS A 26 -7.05 24.41 -5.64
CA LYS A 26 -8.36 25.07 -5.61
C LYS A 26 -8.75 25.58 -4.23
N LYS A 27 -8.42 24.85 -3.18
CA LYS A 27 -8.80 25.16 -1.80
C LYS A 27 -7.70 25.82 -0.99
N GLY A 28 -6.49 26.03 -1.56
CA GLY A 28 -5.33 26.55 -0.86
C GLY A 28 -4.87 25.65 0.29
N LEU A 29 -4.97 24.33 0.12
CA LEU A 29 -4.60 23.37 1.17
C LEU A 29 -3.07 23.12 1.17
N PRO A 30 -2.43 23.04 2.35
CA PRO A 30 -0.98 22.94 2.45
C PRO A 30 -0.49 21.50 2.29
N PHE A 31 -0.94 20.77 1.26
CA PHE A 31 -0.43 19.43 0.97
C PHE A 31 0.00 19.29 -0.49
N VAL A 32 1.03 18.50 -0.71
CA VAL A 32 1.63 18.25 -2.03
C VAL A 32 1.59 16.74 -2.30
N PRO A 33 0.77 16.26 -3.25
CA PRO A 33 0.78 14.86 -3.64
C PRO A 33 2.05 14.54 -4.43
N ILE A 34 2.76 13.49 -3.99
CA ILE A 34 4.03 13.07 -4.60
C ILE A 34 3.97 11.58 -4.91
N LYS A 35 4.32 11.20 -6.15
CA LYS A 35 4.47 9.82 -6.57
C LYS A 35 5.94 9.42 -6.45
N LEU A 36 6.25 8.54 -5.50
CA LEU A 36 7.59 7.97 -5.36
C LEU A 36 7.75 6.79 -6.30
N ILE A 37 8.87 6.76 -7.00
CA ILE A 37 9.27 5.68 -7.92
C ILE A 37 10.71 5.25 -7.61
N PRO A 38 11.12 4.02 -7.94
CA PRO A 38 12.51 3.61 -7.82
C PRO A 38 13.41 4.37 -8.80
N ASP A 39 14.66 4.60 -8.41
CA ASP A 39 15.68 5.10 -9.32
C ASP A 39 15.83 4.16 -10.52
N TYR A 40 16.16 4.69 -11.68
CA TYR A 40 16.28 3.92 -12.92
C TYR A 40 17.08 2.63 -12.74
N ASN A 41 18.25 2.71 -12.11
CA ASN A 41 19.12 1.57 -11.84
C ASN A 41 18.55 0.55 -10.85
N ASN A 42 17.51 0.89 -10.13
CA ASN A 42 16.83 0.04 -9.15
C ASN A 42 15.47 -0.48 -9.65
N THR A 43 15.07 -0.16 -10.90
CA THR A 43 13.82 -0.68 -11.47
C THR A 43 13.84 -2.20 -11.59
N PHE A 44 12.65 -2.81 -11.69
CA PHE A 44 12.52 -4.27 -11.75
C PHE A 44 13.29 -4.87 -12.93
N TRP A 45 13.09 -4.33 -14.12
CA TRP A 45 13.68 -4.87 -15.34
C TRP A 45 15.19 -4.67 -15.44
N VAL A 46 15.70 -3.54 -14.97
CA VAL A 46 17.15 -3.29 -14.93
C VAL A 46 17.84 -4.29 -14.00
N ASN A 47 17.23 -4.63 -12.87
CA ASN A 47 17.80 -5.63 -11.98
C ASN A 47 17.68 -7.06 -12.53
N LEU A 48 16.50 -7.43 -13.05
CA LEU A 48 16.25 -8.77 -13.55
C LEU A 48 17.06 -9.07 -14.82
N ILE A 49 16.92 -8.23 -15.85
CA ILE A 49 17.52 -8.47 -17.16
C ILE A 49 18.93 -7.88 -17.22
N GLY A 50 19.09 -6.61 -16.83
CA GLY A 50 20.35 -5.91 -16.96
C GLY A 50 21.44 -6.40 -16.03
N ARG A 51 21.08 -6.83 -14.81
CA ARG A 51 22.03 -7.32 -13.78
C ARG A 51 21.96 -8.81 -13.52
N GLY A 52 21.06 -9.54 -14.18
CA GLY A 52 20.91 -10.98 -14.03
C GLY A 52 20.42 -11.42 -12.65
N TYR A 53 19.62 -10.60 -11.95
CA TYR A 53 19.07 -11.02 -10.67
C TYR A 53 18.06 -12.15 -10.86
N PRO A 54 18.04 -13.16 -9.97
CA PRO A 54 17.00 -14.18 -10.03
C PRO A 54 15.63 -13.56 -9.73
N PHE A 55 14.56 -14.20 -10.23
CA PHE A 55 13.21 -13.80 -9.85
C PHE A 55 13.05 -13.75 -8.32
N PRO A 56 12.29 -12.77 -7.81
CA PRO A 56 12.02 -12.66 -6.38
C PRO A 56 11.38 -13.94 -5.83
N ARG A 57 11.79 -14.36 -4.63
CA ARG A 57 11.24 -15.52 -3.91
C ARG A 57 11.21 -15.27 -2.41
N MET A 58 10.48 -16.09 -1.66
CA MET A 58 10.20 -15.87 -0.22
C MET A 58 11.43 -15.46 0.61
N LYS A 59 12.59 -16.05 0.35
CA LYS A 59 13.83 -15.74 1.08
C LYS A 59 14.70 -14.67 0.41
N TYR A 60 14.36 -14.22 -0.80
CA TYR A 60 15.13 -13.25 -1.56
C TYR A 60 14.24 -12.22 -2.22
N ARG A 61 13.80 -11.26 -1.44
CA ARG A 61 12.83 -10.22 -1.80
C ARG A 61 13.50 -8.89 -2.15
N TRP A 62 14.48 -8.91 -3.04
CA TRP A 62 15.18 -7.70 -3.46
C TRP A 62 14.24 -6.62 -4.02
N CYS A 63 13.14 -7.04 -4.66
CA CYS A 63 12.13 -6.13 -5.19
C CYS A 63 11.47 -5.28 -4.09
N THR A 64 11.22 -5.83 -2.91
CA THR A 64 10.65 -5.07 -1.79
C THR A 64 11.59 -3.97 -1.35
N ASP A 65 12.87 -4.27 -1.21
CA ASP A 65 13.87 -3.29 -0.80
C ASP A 65 14.03 -2.19 -1.87
N ARG A 66 14.36 -2.58 -3.10
CA ARG A 66 14.73 -1.64 -4.16
C ARG A 66 13.56 -0.82 -4.70
N LEU A 67 12.37 -1.45 -4.84
CA LEU A 67 11.23 -0.80 -5.49
C LEU A 67 10.32 -0.06 -4.51
N LYS A 68 10.34 -0.43 -3.21
CA LYS A 68 9.42 0.14 -2.21
C LYS A 68 10.15 0.85 -1.08
N ILE A 69 11.09 0.18 -0.41
CA ILE A 69 11.72 0.72 0.81
C ILE A 69 12.70 1.85 0.47
N GLN A 70 13.62 1.62 -0.47
CA GLN A 70 14.65 2.61 -0.81
C GLN A 70 14.08 3.94 -1.29
N PRO A 71 13.11 4.00 -2.24
CA PRO A 71 12.52 5.27 -2.66
C PRO A 71 11.89 6.06 -1.50
N VAL A 72 11.19 5.37 -0.60
CA VAL A 72 10.56 6.00 0.57
C VAL A 72 11.62 6.50 1.53
N ASN A 73 12.60 5.68 1.88
CA ASN A 73 13.66 6.07 2.81
C ASN A 73 14.50 7.24 2.28
N ASN A 74 14.80 7.28 0.98
CA ASN A 74 15.52 8.39 0.37
C ASN A 74 14.70 9.69 0.45
N PHE A 75 13.41 9.62 0.14
CA PHE A 75 12.51 10.77 0.27
C PHE A 75 12.44 11.27 1.73
N ILE A 76 12.26 10.37 2.70
CA ILE A 76 12.21 10.70 4.12
C ILE A 76 13.52 11.34 4.59
N LYS A 77 14.67 10.75 4.25
CA LYS A 77 15.99 11.31 4.60
C LYS A 77 16.18 12.73 4.07
N ASN A 78 15.77 12.99 2.82
CA ASN A 78 15.84 14.32 2.24
C ASN A 78 14.95 15.31 3.01
N LYS A 79 13.73 14.87 3.40
CA LYS A 79 12.82 15.70 4.21
C LYS A 79 13.32 15.95 5.62
N ILE A 80 13.96 14.98 6.26
CA ILE A 80 14.64 15.18 7.55
C ILE A 80 15.80 16.17 7.40
N ALA A 81 16.60 16.07 6.35
CA ALA A 81 17.68 17.01 6.10
C ALA A 81 17.20 18.46 5.88
N GLU A 82 16.01 18.61 5.27
CA GLU A 82 15.37 19.90 4.99
C GLU A 82 14.72 20.51 6.23
N HIS A 83 14.06 19.68 7.07
CA HIS A 83 13.17 20.15 8.15
C HIS A 83 13.65 19.77 9.57
N GLY A 84 14.66 18.92 9.71
CA GLY A 84 15.21 18.43 10.97
C GLY A 84 14.45 17.24 11.57
N GLU A 85 13.13 17.28 11.67
CA GLU A 85 12.25 16.20 12.16
C GLU A 85 11.02 16.07 11.28
N ILE A 86 10.51 14.86 11.11
CA ILE A 86 9.27 14.60 10.38
C ILE A 86 8.35 13.66 11.13
N ILE A 87 7.06 13.75 10.84
CA ILE A 87 6.06 12.78 11.29
C ILE A 87 5.55 12.00 10.07
N LEU A 88 5.81 10.69 10.07
CA LEU A 88 5.26 9.76 9.08
C LEU A 88 3.89 9.27 9.54
N VAL A 89 2.84 9.60 8.80
CA VAL A 89 1.48 9.12 9.07
C VAL A 89 1.21 7.84 8.29
N LEU A 90 0.86 6.76 8.98
CA LEU A 90 0.60 5.45 8.39
C LEU A 90 -0.80 4.95 8.70
N GLY A 91 -1.50 4.43 7.70
CA GLY A 91 -2.77 3.71 7.86
C GLY A 91 -2.59 2.26 8.33
N THR A 92 -1.54 1.97 9.11
CA THR A 92 -1.26 0.62 9.60
C THR A 92 -2.06 0.29 10.85
N ARG A 93 -2.49 -0.97 10.96
CA ARG A 93 -3.34 -1.45 12.06
C ARG A 93 -2.78 -2.72 12.70
N LYS A 94 -2.99 -2.87 14.00
CA LYS A 94 -2.55 -4.06 14.76
C LYS A 94 -3.21 -5.33 14.25
N GLN A 95 -4.46 -5.26 13.81
CA GLN A 95 -5.23 -6.41 13.33
C GLN A 95 -4.70 -7.02 12.01
N GLU A 96 -3.93 -6.30 11.21
CA GLU A 96 -3.47 -6.78 9.91
C GLU A 96 -2.60 -8.05 9.98
N SER A 97 -1.87 -8.27 11.07
CA SER A 97 -1.13 -9.50 11.32
C SER A 97 -0.58 -9.57 12.74
N SER A 98 -0.38 -10.78 13.27
CA SER A 98 0.24 -11.02 14.58
C SER A 98 1.65 -10.38 14.69
N ARG A 99 2.42 -10.38 13.61
CA ARG A 99 3.73 -9.72 13.56
C ARG A 99 3.58 -8.19 13.69
N ARG A 100 2.62 -7.60 12.97
CA ARG A 100 2.37 -6.15 13.03
C ARG A 100 1.88 -5.74 14.40
N ASN A 101 0.93 -6.49 14.97
CA ASN A 101 0.47 -6.29 16.34
C ASN A 101 1.64 -6.22 17.33
N ARG A 102 2.49 -7.25 17.35
CA ARG A 102 3.66 -7.30 18.26
C ARG A 102 4.57 -6.09 18.05
N THR A 103 4.85 -5.72 16.81
CA THR A 103 5.74 -4.59 16.50
C THR A 103 5.15 -3.26 16.98
N MET A 104 3.88 -2.99 16.66
CA MET A 104 3.19 -1.76 17.04
C MET A 104 3.05 -1.66 18.56
N THR A 105 2.63 -2.72 19.26
CA THR A 105 2.55 -2.76 20.73
C THR A 105 3.89 -2.52 21.41
N ASN A 106 5.00 -3.01 20.82
CA ASN A 106 6.33 -2.73 21.36
C ASN A 106 6.77 -1.28 21.11
N LEU A 107 6.36 -0.67 20.01
CA LEU A 107 6.65 0.73 19.71
C LEU A 107 5.80 1.69 20.54
N GLU A 108 4.56 1.33 20.90
CA GLU A 108 3.73 2.08 21.83
C GLU A 108 4.45 2.32 23.18
N LYS A 109 5.12 1.30 23.70
CA LYS A 109 5.88 1.40 24.96
C LYS A 109 7.08 2.36 24.87
N LYS A 110 7.48 2.74 23.66
CA LYS A 110 8.62 3.60 23.36
C LYS A 110 8.20 4.97 22.85
N ARG A 111 6.93 5.33 22.95
CA ARG A 111 6.43 6.65 22.53
C ARG A 111 7.22 7.76 23.22
N VAL A 112 7.70 8.71 22.43
CA VAL A 112 8.43 9.88 22.92
C VAL A 112 7.50 11.07 23.14
N ARG A 113 6.37 11.09 22.44
CA ARG A 113 5.26 12.03 22.60
C ARG A 113 3.96 11.24 22.52
N GLU A 114 2.87 11.80 23.02
CA GLU A 114 1.54 11.20 22.90
C GLU A 114 1.28 10.83 21.45
N LEU A 115 0.86 9.58 21.21
CA LEU A 115 0.56 8.98 19.90
C LEU A 115 1.73 8.86 18.91
N LEU A 116 2.94 9.34 19.25
CA LEU A 116 4.10 9.32 18.35
C LEU A 116 5.13 8.30 18.80
N SER A 117 5.38 7.31 17.97
CA SER A 117 6.40 6.28 18.16
C SER A 117 7.67 6.60 17.37
N PRO A 118 8.88 6.36 17.91
CA PRO A 118 10.11 6.55 17.14
C PRO A 118 10.22 5.49 16.04
N ASN A 119 10.76 5.88 14.89
CA ASN A 119 11.15 4.91 13.89
C ASN A 119 12.47 4.25 14.31
N PRO A 120 12.54 2.90 14.36
CA PRO A 120 13.76 2.21 14.76
C PRO A 120 14.90 2.29 13.74
N THR A 121 14.60 2.68 12.49
CA THR A 121 15.54 2.68 11.37
C THR A 121 16.06 4.06 11.02
N LEU A 122 15.23 5.09 11.17
CA LEU A 122 15.57 6.47 10.80
C LEU A 122 15.45 7.37 12.03
N ALA A 123 16.56 7.98 12.41
CA ALA A 123 16.55 9.00 13.45
C ALA A 123 15.75 10.23 12.99
N ASN A 124 15.12 10.93 13.92
CA ASN A 124 14.29 12.11 13.66
C ASN A 124 13.03 11.86 12.81
N GLU A 125 12.62 10.59 12.69
CA GLU A 125 11.34 10.20 12.14
C GLU A 125 10.45 9.67 13.24
N LEU A 126 9.31 10.32 13.44
CA LEU A 126 8.24 9.86 14.32
C LEU A 126 7.12 9.25 13.49
N VAL A 127 6.50 8.19 13.99
CA VAL A 127 5.41 7.49 13.32
C VAL A 127 4.11 7.73 14.07
N PHE A 128 3.08 8.14 13.35
CA PHE A 128 1.71 8.27 13.79
C PHE A 128 0.80 7.31 13.03
N SER A 129 0.08 6.45 13.73
CA SER A 129 -0.89 5.52 13.15
C SER A 129 -2.29 5.80 13.70
N PRO A 130 -3.06 6.71 13.07
CA PRO A 130 -4.34 7.19 13.61
C PRO A 130 -5.41 6.10 13.74
N MET A 131 -5.28 5.00 13.02
CA MET A 131 -6.23 3.89 13.03
C MET A 131 -5.61 2.58 13.55
N GLU A 132 -4.60 2.67 14.43
CA GLU A 132 -3.81 1.51 14.89
C GLU A 132 -4.66 0.39 15.51
N ASP A 133 -5.75 0.73 16.18
CA ASP A 133 -6.64 -0.21 16.85
C ASP A 133 -7.93 -0.54 16.05
N TRP A 134 -8.09 0.03 14.84
CA TRP A 134 -9.25 -0.23 14.00
C TRP A 134 -9.27 -1.67 13.50
N THR A 135 -10.45 -2.25 13.50
CA THR A 135 -10.73 -3.54 12.85
C THR A 135 -10.95 -3.37 11.34
N ASP A 136 -11.00 -4.47 10.59
CA ASP A 136 -11.40 -4.44 9.18
C ASP A 136 -12.83 -3.91 9.03
N ASP A 137 -13.72 -4.29 9.95
CA ASP A 137 -15.12 -3.84 9.95
C ASP A 137 -15.22 -2.33 10.22
N ASP A 138 -14.40 -1.79 11.12
CA ASP A 138 -14.37 -0.33 11.37
C ASP A 138 -13.96 0.41 10.10
N VAL A 139 -12.93 -0.07 9.39
CA VAL A 139 -12.47 0.54 8.13
C VAL A 139 -13.57 0.51 7.07
N TRP A 140 -14.21 -0.65 6.85
CA TRP A 140 -15.27 -0.76 5.85
C TRP A 140 -16.53 0.00 6.24
N SER A 141 -16.90 0.00 7.52
CA SER A 141 -18.01 0.80 8.02
C SER A 141 -17.77 2.29 7.77
N PHE A 142 -16.58 2.79 8.04
CA PHE A 142 -16.20 4.15 7.74
C PHE A 142 -16.25 4.46 6.23
N LEU A 143 -15.63 3.62 5.40
CA LEU A 143 -15.60 3.82 3.95
C LEU A 143 -16.98 3.80 3.30
N LEU A 144 -17.92 3.01 3.84
CA LEU A 144 -19.28 2.94 3.31
C LEU A 144 -20.16 4.10 3.78
N GLN A 145 -19.87 4.67 4.94
CA GLN A 145 -20.62 5.83 5.48
C GLN A 145 -20.17 7.16 4.88
N TYR A 146 -18.88 7.28 4.53
CA TYR A 146 -18.31 8.53 4.06
C TYR A 146 -17.93 8.46 2.59
N LYS A 147 -18.23 9.54 1.86
CA LYS A 147 -17.83 9.66 0.45
C LYS A 147 -16.32 9.71 0.33
N ASN A 148 -15.80 9.00 -0.65
CA ASN A 148 -14.39 9.07 -0.99
C ASN A 148 -14.02 10.50 -1.45
N PRO A 149 -13.03 11.12 -0.81
CA PRO A 149 -12.63 12.50 -1.14
C PRO A 149 -12.00 12.65 -2.54
N TRP A 150 -11.57 11.54 -3.16
CA TRP A 150 -10.98 11.52 -4.50
C TRP A 150 -12.01 11.34 -5.62
N ASN A 151 -13.28 11.50 -5.33
CA ASN A 151 -14.40 11.32 -6.26
C ASN A 151 -14.52 9.90 -6.86
N TYR A 152 -14.15 8.88 -6.09
CA TYR A 152 -14.40 7.48 -6.40
C TYR A 152 -15.50 6.90 -5.54
N SER A 153 -16.12 5.82 -6.06
CA SER A 153 -17.07 5.03 -5.28
C SER A 153 -16.32 4.06 -4.34
N ASN A 154 -16.58 4.15 -3.04
CA ASN A 154 -16.07 3.16 -2.09
C ASN A 154 -16.74 1.78 -2.28
N MET A 155 -17.92 1.74 -2.92
CA MET A 155 -18.56 0.49 -3.35
C MET A 155 -17.76 -0.21 -4.45
N ASP A 156 -17.20 0.55 -5.41
CA ASP A 156 -16.32 -0.01 -6.45
C ASP A 156 -15.03 -0.56 -5.83
N LEU A 157 -14.47 0.15 -4.84
CA LEU A 157 -13.35 -0.33 -4.06
C LEU A 157 -13.69 -1.66 -3.35
N MET A 158 -14.85 -1.76 -2.72
CA MET A 158 -15.31 -2.99 -2.08
C MET A 158 -15.45 -4.13 -3.09
N THR A 159 -16.02 -3.86 -4.27
CA THR A 159 -16.17 -4.83 -5.36
C THR A 159 -14.80 -5.34 -5.83
N MET A 160 -13.83 -4.45 -5.96
CA MET A 160 -12.45 -4.82 -6.31
C MET A 160 -11.81 -5.72 -5.25
N TYR A 161 -12.02 -5.44 -3.96
CA TYR A 161 -11.54 -6.28 -2.87
C TYR A 161 -12.22 -7.65 -2.85
N ARG A 162 -13.54 -7.73 -3.13
CA ARG A 162 -14.25 -9.02 -3.29
C ARG A 162 -13.65 -9.88 -4.38
N GLY A 163 -13.39 -9.32 -5.55
CA GLY A 163 -12.75 -10.02 -6.67
C GLY A 163 -11.34 -10.53 -6.36
N ALA A 164 -10.66 -9.95 -5.38
CA ALA A 164 -9.32 -10.34 -4.93
C ALA A 164 -9.34 -11.41 -3.82
N THR A 165 -10.51 -11.77 -3.25
CA THR A 165 -10.64 -12.82 -2.23
C THR A 165 -10.78 -14.21 -2.85
N ALA A 166 -10.48 -15.24 -2.05
CA ALA A 166 -10.49 -16.64 -2.53
C ALA A 166 -11.85 -17.10 -3.05
N ASP A 167 -12.93 -16.64 -2.43
CA ASP A 167 -14.27 -17.18 -2.61
C ASP A 167 -15.30 -16.09 -2.98
N ASN A 168 -14.84 -14.93 -3.50
CA ASN A 168 -15.67 -13.75 -3.74
C ASN A 168 -16.46 -13.28 -2.50
N GLU A 169 -15.93 -13.59 -1.33
CA GLU A 169 -16.56 -13.23 -0.06
C GLU A 169 -16.55 -11.72 0.19
N CYS A 170 -17.53 -11.25 0.95
CA CYS A 170 -17.59 -9.86 1.37
C CYS A 170 -16.36 -9.54 2.25
N PRO A 171 -15.69 -8.40 2.05
CA PRO A 171 -14.59 -7.98 2.91
C PRO A 171 -15.01 -7.70 4.35
N LEU A 172 -16.31 -7.51 4.63
CA LEU A 172 -16.86 -7.42 5.98
C LEU A 172 -16.90 -8.81 6.61
N GLN A 173 -16.39 -8.93 7.82
CA GLN A 173 -16.44 -10.19 8.57
C GLN A 173 -17.84 -10.38 9.15
N ILE A 174 -18.60 -11.31 8.57
CA ILE A 174 -19.97 -11.64 9.04
C ILE A 174 -19.90 -12.66 10.19
N ASP A 175 -18.88 -13.52 10.20
CA ASP A 175 -18.66 -14.54 11.23
C ASP A 175 -17.17 -14.59 11.61
N LYS A 176 -16.89 -14.79 12.91
CA LYS A 176 -15.52 -14.90 13.46
C LYS A 176 -14.76 -16.13 12.95
N SER A 177 -15.45 -17.11 12.41
CA SER A 177 -14.85 -18.32 11.82
C SER A 177 -14.34 -18.09 10.38
N THR A 178 -14.82 -17.03 9.70
CA THR A 178 -14.44 -16.71 8.33
C THR A 178 -13.16 -15.84 8.33
N PRO A 179 -12.11 -16.19 7.55
CA PRO A 179 -10.91 -15.36 7.45
C PRO A 179 -11.28 -13.97 6.92
N THR A 180 -10.79 -12.94 7.59
CA THR A 180 -10.94 -11.56 7.10
C THR A 180 -10.27 -11.38 5.72
N CYS A 181 -10.67 -10.35 4.98
CA CYS A 181 -10.10 -9.98 3.68
C CYS A 181 -8.57 -9.68 3.70
N GLY A 182 -7.90 -9.93 4.81
CA GLY A 182 -6.43 -9.91 4.91
C GLY A 182 -5.70 -10.84 3.95
N LYS A 183 -6.42 -11.68 3.22
CA LYS A 183 -5.90 -12.47 2.10
C LYS A 183 -6.08 -11.79 0.74
N SER A 184 -6.82 -10.69 0.64
CA SER A 184 -6.92 -9.89 -0.58
C SER A 184 -5.57 -9.29 -0.89
N ARG A 185 -5.10 -9.46 -2.11
CA ARG A 185 -3.79 -8.99 -2.52
C ARG A 185 -3.87 -8.26 -3.85
N PHE A 186 -3.36 -7.04 -3.83
CA PHE A 186 -3.05 -6.26 -5.01
C PHE A 186 -1.54 -6.14 -5.10
N GLY A 187 -0.93 -7.02 -5.89
CA GLY A 187 0.52 -7.10 -6.06
C GLY A 187 1.00 -6.48 -7.36
N CYS A 188 2.32 -6.55 -7.55
CA CYS A 188 2.91 -6.27 -8.85
C CYS A 188 2.53 -7.40 -9.81
N TRP A 189 2.20 -7.08 -11.05
CA TRP A 189 1.82 -8.09 -12.05
C TRP A 189 2.94 -9.09 -12.41
N VAL A 190 4.18 -8.72 -12.14
CA VAL A 190 5.38 -9.58 -12.28
C VAL A 190 5.68 -10.42 -11.04
N CYS A 191 4.75 -10.55 -10.08
CA CYS A 191 5.06 -11.13 -8.78
C CYS A 191 5.10 -12.65 -8.81
N THR A 192 6.26 -13.23 -8.52
CA THR A 192 6.51 -14.66 -8.40
C THR A 192 6.40 -15.19 -6.97
N MET A 193 5.86 -14.38 -6.05
CA MET A 193 5.71 -14.74 -4.62
C MET A 193 4.43 -15.52 -4.33
N VAL A 194 3.53 -15.58 -5.28
CA VAL A 194 2.25 -16.31 -5.22
C VAL A 194 2.14 -17.19 -6.45
N GLU A 195 1.58 -18.36 -6.29
CA GLU A 195 1.30 -19.28 -7.39
C GLU A 195 0.15 -18.74 -8.26
N LYS A 196 -0.78 -18.01 -7.65
CA LYS A 196 -1.99 -17.51 -8.30
C LYS A 196 -2.35 -16.13 -7.77
N ASP A 197 -2.43 -15.14 -8.65
CA ASP A 197 -2.89 -13.79 -8.31
C ASP A 197 -4.35 -13.61 -8.75
N LYS A 198 -5.27 -13.86 -7.81
CA LYS A 198 -6.72 -13.80 -8.07
C LYS A 198 -7.19 -12.42 -8.48
N SER A 199 -6.56 -11.37 -7.99
CA SER A 199 -6.90 -10.00 -8.39
C SER A 199 -6.56 -9.74 -9.85
N MET A 200 -5.43 -10.26 -10.31
CA MET A 200 -5.05 -10.17 -11.73
C MET A 200 -5.94 -11.05 -12.59
N GLU A 201 -6.26 -12.27 -12.16
CA GLU A 201 -7.19 -13.14 -12.91
C GLU A 201 -8.56 -12.48 -13.07
N ALA A 202 -9.12 -11.90 -12.01
CA ALA A 202 -10.37 -11.18 -12.09
C ALA A 202 -10.31 -9.97 -13.05
N MET A 203 -9.18 -9.23 -13.05
CA MET A 203 -8.96 -8.11 -13.97
C MET A 203 -8.86 -8.57 -15.43
N ILE A 204 -8.14 -9.67 -15.70
CA ILE A 204 -7.98 -10.24 -17.02
C ILE A 204 -9.33 -10.74 -17.53
N PHE A 205 -10.08 -11.46 -16.70
CA PHE A 205 -11.39 -11.99 -17.07
C PHE A 205 -12.41 -10.90 -17.45
N ASN A 206 -12.33 -9.75 -16.78
CA ASN A 206 -13.27 -8.64 -17.01
C ASN A 206 -12.78 -7.64 -18.08
N ASP A 207 -11.60 -7.82 -18.66
CA ASP A 207 -11.03 -6.87 -19.62
C ASP A 207 -10.18 -7.60 -20.67
N GLN A 208 -10.77 -7.81 -21.85
CA GLN A 208 -10.13 -8.53 -22.97
C GLN A 208 -8.80 -7.87 -23.40
N GLU A 209 -8.65 -6.55 -23.25
CA GLU A 209 -7.38 -5.87 -23.57
C GLU A 209 -6.22 -6.31 -22.68
N LYS A 210 -6.51 -7.03 -21.59
CA LYS A 210 -5.50 -7.53 -20.63
C LYS A 210 -5.20 -9.03 -20.76
N GLU A 211 -5.78 -9.69 -21.77
CA GLU A 211 -5.58 -11.13 -22.00
C GLU A 211 -4.10 -11.50 -22.18
N TRP A 212 -3.29 -10.60 -22.70
CA TRP A 212 -1.84 -10.77 -22.82
C TRP A 212 -1.11 -10.92 -21.47
N MET A 213 -1.76 -10.62 -20.35
CA MET A 213 -1.23 -10.82 -18.98
C MET A 213 -1.56 -12.22 -18.43
N SER A 214 -2.38 -13.00 -19.14
CA SER A 214 -2.66 -14.38 -18.76
C SER A 214 -1.43 -15.25 -19.03
N THR A 215 -0.91 -15.92 -18.03
CA THR A 215 0.19 -16.87 -18.12
C THR A 215 -0.22 -18.22 -17.58
#